data_40312919a9dcdb6841512f380d60edfd
#
_entry.id   40312919a9dcdb6841512f380d60edfd
#
_cell.length_a   1.000
_cell.length_b   1.000
_cell.length_c   1.000
_cell.angle_alpha   90.00
_cell.angle_beta   90.00
_cell.angle_gamma   90.00
#
_symmetry.space_group_name_H-M   'P 1'
#
loop_
_entity.id
_entity.type
_entity.pdbx_description
1 polymer ?
#
loop_
_entity_poly.entity_id
_entity_poly.type
_entity_poly.pdbx_seq_one_letter_code
_entity_poly.pdbx_strand_id
1 'polypeptide(L)'
;MSINFDEIIDRRGTSCLKYDFAVERGYPKDVLPFWVADMDFRAPVPVIDALTARTAHGIFGYTQVKDDYFNVLRDWFRTRHAWTVQRDELVITPGVVFAIATAIRAYTAPNDAVIIQQPVYYPFASMIRQNGRTLIDSPLRFADGHYSINFADFEQKIIDHKVKLFILCSPHNPVGRVWTRAELEQLAAICLRHHVIVVADEIHEEFVRPGFRHIPFASLSADAAAITVTCTSPSKTFNLAGLQISNIFISDESLRRRFKEELSRTGYDEPNTLGLAGAKAAYEHGAPWLKELLAYIEENYAFTKEYLAAHLPKIKLIEPEGTYLIWMDFSAYGLSDKELNEKVIHEANLWLDDGPIFGAGGSGFQRMNLACPRSTLQTGLAHLAKAFG
;
A
#
# COMPACT_ATOMS: atom_id res chain seq x y z
N MET A 1 -18.68 -18.94 12.44
CA MET A 1 -19.22 -18.96 11.06
C MET A 1 -18.02 -18.92 10.13
N SER A 2 -17.99 -19.75 9.09
CA SER A 2 -16.94 -19.67 8.05
C SER A 2 -17.09 -18.33 7.33
N ILE A 3 -15.98 -17.68 7.04
CA ILE A 3 -15.94 -16.45 6.27
C ILE A 3 -16.20 -16.82 4.80
N ASN A 4 -17.11 -16.12 4.15
CA ASN A 4 -17.44 -16.36 2.74
C ASN A 4 -16.88 -15.22 1.87
N PHE A 5 -15.70 -15.45 1.27
CA PHE A 5 -15.08 -14.51 0.32
C PHE A 5 -15.66 -14.61 -1.10
N ASP A 6 -16.53 -15.57 -1.39
CA ASP A 6 -17.24 -15.67 -2.67
C ASP A 6 -18.55 -14.86 -2.69
N GLU A 7 -18.94 -14.24 -1.57
CA GLU A 7 -20.11 -13.36 -1.51
C GLU A 7 -19.90 -12.14 -2.40
N ILE A 8 -20.80 -11.95 -3.37
CA ILE A 8 -20.81 -10.74 -4.19
C ILE A 8 -21.58 -9.65 -3.44
N ILE A 9 -20.88 -8.58 -3.08
CA ILE A 9 -21.46 -7.42 -2.41
C ILE A 9 -21.54 -6.27 -3.40
N ASP A 10 -22.76 -5.83 -3.72
CA ASP A 10 -22.92 -4.67 -4.58
C ASP A 10 -22.51 -3.39 -3.82
N ARG A 11 -21.52 -2.70 -4.36
CA ARG A 11 -20.95 -1.47 -3.80
C ARG A 11 -21.44 -0.23 -4.54
N ARG A 12 -22.25 -0.39 -5.58
CA ARG A 12 -22.81 0.72 -6.36
C ARG A 12 -23.85 1.47 -5.55
N GLY A 13 -23.93 2.78 -5.75
CA GLY A 13 -24.86 3.64 -5.02
C GLY A 13 -24.46 3.92 -3.57
N THR A 14 -23.24 3.61 -3.18
CA THR A 14 -22.68 3.87 -1.84
C THR A 14 -21.65 5.00 -1.82
N SER A 15 -21.53 5.74 -2.92
CA SER A 15 -20.43 6.69 -3.17
C SER A 15 -19.05 6.03 -3.18
N CYS A 16 -19.02 4.77 -3.57
CA CYS A 16 -17.79 3.99 -3.63
C CYS A 16 -16.86 4.48 -4.75
N LEU A 17 -15.67 4.96 -4.39
CA LEU A 17 -14.70 5.47 -5.34
C LEU A 17 -14.37 4.46 -6.46
N LYS A 18 -14.36 3.16 -6.13
CA LYS A 18 -14.01 2.09 -7.06
C LYS A 18 -15.07 1.87 -8.14
N TYR A 19 -16.37 2.04 -7.79
CA TYR A 19 -17.51 1.68 -8.65
C TYR A 19 -18.34 2.85 -9.17
N ASP A 20 -18.54 3.91 -8.36
CA ASP A 20 -19.58 4.90 -8.64
C ASP A 20 -19.11 6.08 -9.51
N PHE A 21 -17.79 6.21 -9.74
CA PHE A 21 -17.22 7.39 -10.42
C PHE A 21 -16.57 7.06 -11.77
N ALA A 22 -16.97 5.98 -12.41
CA ALA A 22 -16.41 5.58 -13.71
C ALA A 22 -16.71 6.62 -14.79
N VAL A 23 -17.98 7.05 -14.91
CA VAL A 23 -18.44 7.98 -15.94
C VAL A 23 -17.79 9.36 -15.79
N GLU A 24 -17.71 9.88 -14.57
CA GLU A 24 -17.05 11.17 -14.26
C GLU A 24 -15.56 11.17 -14.60
N ARG A 25 -14.95 9.99 -14.66
CA ARG A 25 -13.56 9.79 -15.03
C ARG A 25 -13.36 9.39 -16.49
N GLY A 26 -14.44 9.39 -17.28
CA GLY A 26 -14.38 9.08 -18.71
C GLY A 26 -14.38 7.59 -19.06
N TYR A 27 -14.73 6.70 -18.10
CA TYR A 27 -14.83 5.27 -18.32
C TYR A 27 -16.29 4.84 -18.64
N PRO A 28 -16.48 3.67 -19.29
CA PRO A 28 -17.81 3.08 -19.46
C PRO A 28 -18.54 2.90 -18.11
N LYS A 29 -19.86 3.11 -18.10
CA LYS A 29 -20.70 3.00 -16.90
C LYS A 29 -20.63 1.62 -16.24
N ASP A 30 -20.47 0.58 -17.04
CA ASP A 30 -20.48 -0.84 -16.66
C ASP A 30 -19.07 -1.43 -16.59
N VAL A 31 -18.03 -0.60 -16.67
CA VAL A 31 -16.63 -1.06 -16.56
C VAL A 31 -16.40 -1.83 -15.27
N LEU A 32 -15.74 -2.97 -15.36
CA LEU A 32 -15.44 -3.79 -14.18
C LEU A 32 -14.12 -3.34 -13.54
N PRO A 33 -14.15 -2.80 -12.29
CA PRO A 33 -12.98 -2.16 -11.70
C PRO A 33 -12.09 -3.14 -10.91
N PHE A 34 -10.79 -3.12 -11.23
CA PHE A 34 -9.72 -3.81 -10.50
C PHE A 34 -8.56 -2.87 -10.13
N TRP A 35 -8.78 -1.55 -10.15
CA TRP A 35 -7.74 -0.53 -10.00
C TRP A 35 -7.45 -0.14 -8.54
N VAL A 36 -8.47 0.19 -7.76
CA VAL A 36 -8.29 0.62 -6.36
C VAL A 36 -7.82 -0.55 -5.51
N ALA A 37 -6.83 -0.31 -4.68
CA ALA A 37 -6.31 -1.27 -3.71
C ALA A 37 -7.16 -1.31 -2.42
N ASP A 38 -8.49 -1.34 -2.55
CA ASP A 38 -9.43 -1.81 -1.52
C ASP A 38 -10.00 -3.18 -1.94
N MET A 39 -10.65 -3.88 -1.03
CA MET A 39 -11.14 -5.23 -1.29
C MET A 39 -12.65 -5.23 -1.48
N ASP A 40 -13.16 -6.22 -2.22
CA ASP A 40 -14.59 -6.45 -2.38
C ASP A 40 -15.15 -7.47 -1.34
N PHE A 41 -14.53 -7.50 -0.16
CA PHE A 41 -14.86 -8.39 0.95
C PHE A 41 -15.37 -7.60 2.16
N ARG A 42 -16.29 -8.20 2.91
CA ARG A 42 -16.68 -7.66 4.22
C ARG A 42 -15.49 -7.60 5.18
N ALA A 43 -15.42 -6.53 5.96
CA ALA A 43 -14.50 -6.47 7.09
C ALA A 43 -14.80 -7.59 8.10
N PRO A 44 -13.84 -7.96 8.97
CA PRO A 44 -14.07 -8.96 10.02
C PRO A 44 -15.30 -8.65 10.86
N VAL A 45 -16.10 -9.68 11.19
CA VAL A 45 -17.33 -9.53 12.00
C VAL A 45 -17.10 -8.74 13.29
N PRO A 46 -16.03 -8.99 14.09
CA PRO A 46 -15.75 -8.18 15.28
C PRO A 46 -15.59 -6.67 15.00
N VAL A 47 -15.11 -6.30 13.81
CA VAL A 47 -15.01 -4.90 13.41
C VAL A 47 -16.42 -4.32 13.21
N ILE A 48 -17.26 -5.03 12.48
CA ILE A 48 -18.65 -4.61 12.22
C ILE A 48 -19.41 -4.47 13.55
N ASP A 49 -19.27 -5.43 14.46
CA ASP A 49 -19.90 -5.41 15.78
C ASP A 49 -19.42 -4.20 16.62
N ALA A 50 -18.13 -3.94 16.64
CA ALA A 50 -17.55 -2.80 17.36
C ALA A 50 -18.04 -1.45 16.81
N LEU A 51 -18.12 -1.31 15.49
CA LEU A 51 -18.65 -0.12 14.83
C LEU A 51 -20.15 0.04 15.11
N THR A 52 -20.92 -1.03 15.05
CA THR A 52 -22.36 -1.02 15.35
C THR A 52 -22.61 -0.61 16.80
N ALA A 53 -21.89 -1.18 17.75
CA ALA A 53 -21.98 -0.83 19.16
C ALA A 53 -21.61 0.64 19.41
N ARG A 54 -20.53 1.12 18.75
CA ARG A 54 -20.10 2.52 18.89
C ARG A 54 -21.10 3.49 18.26
N THR A 55 -21.72 3.12 17.16
CA THR A 55 -22.78 3.91 16.49
C THR A 55 -24.06 3.93 17.34
N ALA A 56 -24.45 2.80 17.93
CA ALA A 56 -25.62 2.70 18.80
C ALA A 56 -25.47 3.53 20.09
N HIS A 57 -24.25 3.77 20.56
CA HIS A 57 -23.99 4.69 21.69
C HIS A 57 -24.44 6.14 21.37
N GLY A 58 -24.37 6.59 20.11
CA GLY A 58 -24.99 7.81 19.61
C GLY A 58 -24.29 9.11 19.96
N ILE A 59 -23.14 9.10 20.68
CA ILE A 59 -22.36 10.30 20.99
C ILE A 59 -21.00 10.23 20.32
N PHE A 60 -20.75 11.12 19.35
CA PHE A 60 -19.55 11.16 18.51
C PHE A 60 -18.65 12.35 18.90
N GLY A 61 -18.31 12.42 20.19
CA GLY A 61 -17.41 13.45 20.71
C GLY A 61 -15.93 13.15 20.41
N TYR A 62 -15.06 14.08 20.81
CA TYR A 62 -13.62 13.95 20.63
C TYR A 62 -13.07 12.69 21.30
N THR A 63 -12.13 12.02 20.62
CA THR A 63 -11.60 10.74 21.03
C THR A 63 -10.07 10.77 20.98
N GLN A 64 -9.44 10.13 21.94
CA GLN A 64 -7.98 9.97 21.97
C GLN A 64 -7.58 8.53 22.18
N VAL A 65 -6.34 8.22 21.79
CA VAL A 65 -5.74 6.91 21.96
C VAL A 65 -5.45 6.62 23.44
N LYS A 66 -5.95 5.48 23.92
CA LYS A 66 -5.64 4.95 25.26
C LYS A 66 -4.67 3.78 25.17
N ASP A 67 -4.19 3.32 26.33
CA ASP A 67 -3.23 2.22 26.43
C ASP A 67 -3.82 0.90 25.92
N ASP A 68 -5.12 0.69 26.02
CA ASP A 68 -5.78 -0.51 25.50
C ASP A 68 -5.64 -0.62 23.96
N TYR A 69 -5.76 0.48 23.22
CA TYR A 69 -5.48 0.52 21.78
C TYR A 69 -4.01 0.22 21.48
N PHE A 70 -3.09 0.90 22.19
CA PHE A 70 -1.66 0.69 22.00
C PHE A 70 -1.24 -0.76 22.31
N ASN A 71 -1.75 -1.34 23.40
CA ASN A 71 -1.41 -2.71 23.80
C ASN A 71 -1.78 -3.71 22.70
N VAL A 72 -2.92 -3.55 22.04
CA VAL A 72 -3.34 -4.38 20.92
C VAL A 72 -2.37 -4.25 19.73
N LEU A 73 -1.95 -3.03 19.38
CA LEU A 73 -0.95 -2.80 18.34
C LEU A 73 0.40 -3.43 18.69
N ARG A 74 0.90 -3.18 19.91
CA ARG A 74 2.17 -3.75 20.39
C ARG A 74 2.17 -5.28 20.26
N ASP A 75 1.08 -5.92 20.70
CA ASP A 75 0.97 -7.38 20.68
C ASP A 75 0.85 -7.91 19.25
N TRP A 76 0.18 -7.17 18.36
CA TRP A 76 0.13 -7.46 16.92
C TRP A 76 1.52 -7.46 16.29
N PHE A 77 2.25 -6.35 16.39
CA PHE A 77 3.58 -6.23 15.78
C PHE A 77 4.59 -7.20 16.37
N ARG A 78 4.57 -7.39 17.69
CA ARG A 78 5.43 -8.36 18.37
C ARG A 78 5.18 -9.79 17.87
N THR A 79 3.92 -10.17 17.73
CA THR A 79 3.56 -11.55 17.35
C THR A 79 3.79 -11.84 15.87
N ARG A 80 3.45 -10.88 15.00
CA ARG A 80 3.52 -11.09 13.55
C ARG A 80 4.86 -10.74 12.93
N HIS A 81 5.49 -9.69 13.42
CA HIS A 81 6.71 -9.15 12.82
C HIS A 81 7.94 -9.24 13.73
N ALA A 82 7.81 -9.80 14.95
CA ALA A 82 8.85 -9.83 15.96
C ALA A 82 9.43 -8.42 16.24
N TRP A 83 8.57 -7.39 16.14
CA TRP A 83 8.94 -6.00 16.35
C TRP A 83 8.25 -5.44 17.58
N THR A 84 9.02 -4.88 18.50
CA THR A 84 8.52 -4.28 19.74
C THR A 84 8.49 -2.76 19.59
N VAL A 85 7.30 -2.19 19.71
CA VAL A 85 7.06 -0.75 19.67
C VAL A 85 6.78 -0.20 21.07
N GLN A 86 7.03 1.10 21.28
CA GLN A 86 6.79 1.78 22.56
C GLN A 86 5.58 2.71 22.45
N ARG A 87 4.93 2.97 23.60
CA ARG A 87 3.69 3.78 23.63
C ARG A 87 3.89 5.21 23.13
N ASP A 88 5.02 5.81 23.47
CA ASP A 88 5.35 7.19 23.12
C ASP A 88 5.78 7.35 21.66
N GLU A 89 6.20 6.26 20.99
CA GLU A 89 6.54 6.24 19.56
C GLU A 89 5.32 6.42 18.65
N LEU A 90 4.10 6.06 19.16
CA LEU A 90 2.88 6.05 18.36
C LEU A 90 2.34 7.46 18.12
N VAL A 91 2.09 7.77 16.85
CA VAL A 91 1.35 8.93 16.37
C VAL A 91 0.24 8.46 15.45
N ILE A 92 -0.99 8.95 15.62
CA ILE A 92 -2.13 8.60 14.76
C ILE A 92 -2.28 9.67 13.67
N THR A 93 -2.56 9.20 12.45
CA THR A 93 -2.91 10.07 11.32
C THR A 93 -4.15 9.53 10.58
N PRO A 94 -4.85 10.37 9.78
CA PRO A 94 -6.04 9.91 9.04
C PRO A 94 -5.72 8.98 7.87
N GLY A 95 -4.44 8.77 7.54
CA GLY A 95 -4.00 7.88 6.47
C GLY A 95 -2.50 7.95 6.25
N VAL A 96 -1.94 6.90 5.63
CA VAL A 96 -0.50 6.81 5.36
C VAL A 96 -0.03 7.89 4.39
N VAL A 97 -0.80 8.21 3.33
CA VAL A 97 -0.45 9.30 2.40
C VAL A 97 -0.39 10.66 3.11
N PHE A 98 -1.30 10.90 4.07
CA PHE A 98 -1.26 12.10 4.91
C PHE A 98 0.00 12.12 5.79
N ALA A 99 0.37 10.97 6.38
CA ALA A 99 1.59 10.84 7.18
C ALA A 99 2.85 11.10 6.35
N ILE A 100 2.92 10.57 5.13
CA ILE A 100 4.02 10.82 4.18
C ILE A 100 4.13 12.32 3.86
N ALA A 101 3.03 12.98 3.54
CA ALA A 101 3.01 14.43 3.29
C ALA A 101 3.48 15.24 4.52
N THR A 102 3.05 14.83 5.72
CA THR A 102 3.49 15.42 6.97
C THR A 102 4.99 15.23 7.20
N ALA A 103 5.52 14.01 6.97
CA ALA A 103 6.95 13.73 7.10
C ALA A 103 7.80 14.54 6.10
N ILE A 104 7.34 14.65 4.85
CA ILE A 104 8.00 15.48 3.83
C ILE A 104 8.14 16.93 4.36
N ARG A 105 7.09 17.53 4.89
CA ARG A 105 7.13 18.90 5.41
C ARG A 105 7.94 19.00 6.70
N ALA A 106 7.82 18.02 7.59
CA ALA A 106 8.50 18.02 8.88
C ALA A 106 10.04 17.93 8.73
N TYR A 107 10.53 17.21 7.73
CA TYR A 107 11.94 16.84 7.66
C TYR A 107 12.71 17.47 6.50
N THR A 108 12.02 18.16 5.60
CA THR A 108 12.64 18.83 4.46
C THR A 108 12.17 20.28 4.33
N ALA A 109 12.98 21.12 3.72
CA ALA A 109 12.62 22.49 3.30
C ALA A 109 12.08 22.48 1.85
N PRO A 110 11.39 23.55 1.40
CA PRO A 110 11.07 23.74 -0.01
C PRO A 110 12.32 23.58 -0.90
N ASN A 111 12.14 22.87 -2.02
CA ASN A 111 13.19 22.49 -2.97
C ASN A 111 14.19 21.43 -2.51
N ASP A 112 14.16 20.97 -1.27
CA ASP A 112 14.97 19.81 -0.87
C ASP A 112 14.60 18.59 -1.70
N ALA A 113 15.59 17.71 -1.93
CA ALA A 113 15.44 16.49 -2.69
C ALA A 113 14.87 15.35 -1.81
N VAL A 114 13.87 14.67 -2.36
CA VAL A 114 13.25 13.46 -1.82
C VAL A 114 13.36 12.35 -2.85
N ILE A 115 13.90 11.19 -2.46
CA ILE A 115 14.14 10.06 -3.37
C ILE A 115 13.08 8.97 -3.22
N ILE A 116 12.68 8.37 -4.35
CA ILE A 116 11.83 7.19 -4.45
C ILE A 116 12.44 6.19 -5.44
N GLN A 117 11.84 4.99 -5.53
CA GLN A 117 12.30 3.91 -6.42
C GLN A 117 11.15 3.47 -7.33
N GLN A 118 11.03 4.10 -8.53
CA GLN A 118 9.99 3.75 -9.50
C GLN A 118 10.31 2.44 -10.27
N PRO A 119 9.27 1.72 -10.77
CA PRO A 119 7.83 2.03 -10.61
C PRO A 119 7.37 1.82 -9.17
N VAL A 120 6.68 2.82 -8.62
CA VAL A 120 6.22 2.81 -7.23
C VAL A 120 4.87 3.52 -7.10
N TYR A 121 4.20 3.32 -6.00
CA TYR A 121 2.90 3.92 -5.67
C TYR A 121 2.90 5.43 -5.97
N TYR A 122 2.10 5.80 -6.97
CA TYR A 122 2.13 7.13 -7.60
C TYR A 122 1.87 8.31 -6.67
N PRO A 123 1.12 8.17 -5.55
CA PRO A 123 0.98 9.27 -4.60
C PRO A 123 2.30 9.74 -3.96
N PHE A 124 3.36 8.92 -3.93
CA PHE A 124 4.66 9.38 -3.43
C PHE A 124 5.19 10.55 -4.25
N ALA A 125 5.26 10.37 -5.58
CA ALA A 125 5.68 11.44 -6.49
C ALA A 125 4.77 12.68 -6.41
N SER A 126 3.46 12.46 -6.27
CA SER A 126 2.49 13.55 -6.12
C SER A 126 2.71 14.33 -4.83
N MET A 127 2.91 13.63 -3.69
CA MET A 127 3.14 14.30 -2.40
C MET A 127 4.45 15.07 -2.38
N ILE A 128 5.50 14.55 -2.99
CA ILE A 128 6.79 15.26 -3.10
C ILE A 128 6.59 16.58 -3.86
N ARG A 129 5.99 16.53 -5.05
CA ARG A 129 5.81 17.70 -5.91
C ARG A 129 4.83 18.72 -5.34
N GLN A 130 3.67 18.26 -4.82
CA GLN A 130 2.64 19.13 -4.25
C GLN A 130 3.08 19.83 -2.98
N ASN A 131 4.05 19.26 -2.26
CA ASN A 131 4.66 19.92 -1.10
C ASN A 131 5.90 20.76 -1.47
N GLY A 132 6.17 21.00 -2.76
CA GLY A 132 7.25 21.87 -3.23
C GLY A 132 8.66 21.31 -3.05
N ARG A 133 8.81 19.97 -3.07
CA ARG A 133 10.11 19.29 -2.99
C ARG A 133 10.52 18.75 -4.35
N THR A 134 11.82 18.54 -4.53
CA THR A 134 12.39 17.97 -5.74
C THR A 134 12.31 16.46 -5.70
N LEU A 135 11.60 15.87 -6.67
CA LEU A 135 11.55 14.43 -6.84
C LEU A 135 12.84 13.92 -7.47
N ILE A 136 13.51 13.01 -6.78
CA ILE A 136 14.62 12.21 -7.30
C ILE A 136 14.14 10.78 -7.46
N ASP A 137 14.36 10.20 -8.63
CA ASP A 137 14.02 8.80 -8.89
C ASP A 137 15.30 7.96 -9.03
N SER A 138 15.38 6.89 -8.26
CA SER A 138 16.36 5.80 -8.44
C SER A 138 15.61 4.55 -8.90
N PRO A 139 15.38 4.39 -10.22
CA PRO A 139 14.50 3.37 -10.74
C PRO A 139 15.00 1.97 -10.41
N LEU A 140 14.06 1.09 -10.09
CA LEU A 140 14.34 -0.34 -9.94
C LEU A 140 14.85 -0.91 -11.26
N ARG A 141 15.76 -1.86 -11.20
CA ARG A 141 16.21 -2.63 -12.36
C ARG A 141 15.23 -3.77 -12.60
N PHE A 142 14.74 -3.87 -13.81
CA PHE A 142 13.94 -5.01 -14.26
C PHE A 142 14.78 -5.89 -15.18
N ALA A 143 14.98 -7.15 -14.80
CA ALA A 143 15.67 -8.14 -15.59
C ALA A 143 15.11 -9.53 -15.30
N ASP A 144 14.93 -10.34 -16.32
CA ASP A 144 14.48 -11.73 -16.22
C ASP A 144 13.18 -11.91 -15.41
N GLY A 145 12.24 -10.95 -15.54
CA GLY A 145 10.96 -10.96 -14.82
C GLY A 145 11.04 -10.56 -13.35
N HIS A 146 12.18 -10.03 -12.90
CA HIS A 146 12.43 -9.68 -11.50
C HIS A 146 12.89 -8.22 -11.35
N TYR A 147 12.42 -7.56 -10.29
CA TYR A 147 12.84 -6.21 -9.93
C TYR A 147 13.88 -6.23 -8.80
N SER A 148 14.91 -5.43 -8.93
CA SER A 148 15.97 -5.31 -7.93
C SER A 148 16.39 -3.85 -7.71
N ILE A 149 16.94 -3.56 -6.54
CA ILE A 149 17.45 -2.23 -6.19
C ILE A 149 18.81 -2.00 -6.86
N ASN A 150 18.98 -0.83 -7.48
CA ASN A 150 20.27 -0.37 -7.97
C ASN A 150 20.96 0.46 -6.87
N PHE A 151 21.62 -0.21 -5.93
CA PHE A 151 22.24 0.46 -4.77
C PHE A 151 23.29 1.51 -5.16
N ALA A 152 24.05 1.26 -6.23
CA ALA A 152 25.06 2.22 -6.70
C ALA A 152 24.41 3.49 -7.23
N ASP A 153 23.34 3.38 -8.03
CA ASP A 153 22.56 4.52 -8.52
C ASP A 153 21.86 5.25 -7.37
N PHE A 154 21.29 4.50 -6.44
CA PHE A 154 20.61 5.05 -5.26
C PHE A 154 21.56 5.91 -4.41
N GLU A 155 22.75 5.39 -4.08
CA GLU A 155 23.74 6.13 -3.30
C GLU A 155 24.28 7.34 -4.07
N GLN A 156 24.60 7.17 -5.37
CA GLN A 156 25.12 8.26 -6.18
C GLN A 156 24.11 9.43 -6.29
N LYS A 157 22.82 9.13 -6.46
CA LYS A 157 21.75 10.15 -6.50
C LYS A 157 21.56 10.86 -5.16
N ILE A 158 21.72 10.14 -4.06
CA ILE A 158 21.71 10.75 -2.72
C ILE A 158 22.82 11.80 -2.60
N ILE A 159 24.02 11.49 -3.07
CA ILE A 159 25.18 12.39 -3.04
C ILE A 159 24.98 13.59 -3.96
N ASP A 160 24.66 13.33 -5.23
CA ASP A 160 24.59 14.35 -6.27
C ASP A 160 23.49 15.38 -5.99
N HIS A 161 22.36 14.93 -5.47
CA HIS A 161 21.19 15.76 -5.18
C HIS A 161 21.06 16.19 -3.72
N LYS A 162 21.99 15.77 -2.83
CA LYS A 162 21.95 16.06 -1.39
C LYS A 162 20.58 15.69 -0.77
N VAL A 163 20.11 14.50 -1.13
CA VAL A 163 18.80 13.99 -0.70
C VAL A 163 18.67 14.03 0.82
N LYS A 164 17.48 14.46 1.30
CA LYS A 164 17.16 14.57 2.73
C LYS A 164 16.24 13.48 3.23
N LEU A 165 15.42 12.92 2.34
CA LEU A 165 14.38 11.96 2.71
C LEU A 165 14.23 10.91 1.61
N PHE A 166 14.09 9.66 2.02
CA PHE A 166 13.75 8.51 1.17
C PHE A 166 12.37 7.98 1.56
N ILE A 167 11.51 7.76 0.57
CA ILE A 167 10.22 7.09 0.80
C ILE A 167 10.35 5.65 0.30
N LEU A 168 10.44 4.72 1.24
CA LEU A 168 10.51 3.28 1.00
C LEU A 168 9.11 2.68 0.92
N CYS A 169 8.81 1.90 -0.12
CA CYS A 169 7.61 1.06 -0.21
C CYS A 169 7.97 -0.40 0.13
N SER A 170 7.41 -0.97 1.20
CA SER A 170 7.76 -2.30 1.67
C SER A 170 6.59 -3.01 2.38
N PRO A 171 5.96 -4.03 1.82
CA PRO A 171 6.12 -4.59 0.44
C PRO A 171 5.88 -3.58 -0.67
N HIS A 172 6.56 -3.75 -1.81
CA HIS A 172 6.62 -2.75 -2.87
C HIS A 172 5.48 -2.88 -3.88
N ASN A 173 4.63 -1.86 -3.95
CA ASN A 173 3.56 -1.71 -4.93
C ASN A 173 4.03 -0.79 -6.08
N PRO A 174 3.95 -1.17 -7.38
CA PRO A 174 3.12 -2.25 -7.93
C PRO A 174 3.85 -3.58 -8.15
N VAL A 175 5.17 -3.65 -8.04
CA VAL A 175 5.99 -4.78 -8.53
C VAL A 175 5.93 -6.02 -7.63
N GLY A 176 5.32 -5.91 -6.45
CA GLY A 176 5.08 -7.05 -5.56
C GLY A 176 6.33 -7.56 -4.82
N ARG A 177 7.45 -6.81 -4.77
CA ARG A 177 8.64 -7.23 -4.04
C ARG A 177 8.45 -7.16 -2.52
N VAL A 178 9.02 -8.15 -1.83
CA VAL A 178 9.25 -8.15 -0.37
C VAL A 178 10.76 -8.11 -0.15
N TRP A 179 11.25 -6.96 0.26
CA TRP A 179 12.69 -6.74 0.38
C TRP A 179 13.31 -7.66 1.42
N THR A 180 14.42 -8.31 1.06
CA THR A 180 15.19 -9.16 1.96
C THR A 180 15.86 -8.34 3.04
N ARG A 181 16.24 -9.00 4.16
CA ARG A 181 17.01 -8.34 5.22
C ARG A 181 18.29 -7.68 4.67
N ALA A 182 19.03 -8.37 3.80
CA ALA A 182 20.25 -7.84 3.22
C ALA A 182 20.02 -6.59 2.37
N GLU A 183 18.94 -6.55 1.57
CA GLU A 183 18.57 -5.36 0.79
C GLU A 183 18.21 -4.20 1.70
N LEU A 184 17.42 -4.44 2.75
CA LEU A 184 17.01 -3.41 3.70
C LEU A 184 18.23 -2.90 4.54
N GLU A 185 19.12 -3.78 4.98
CA GLU A 185 20.34 -3.40 5.70
C GLU A 185 21.28 -2.56 4.83
N GLN A 186 21.36 -2.86 3.53
CA GLN A 186 22.16 -2.05 2.60
C GLN A 186 21.55 -0.67 2.38
N LEU A 187 20.21 -0.57 2.24
CA LEU A 187 19.50 0.73 2.18
C LEU A 187 19.74 1.53 3.48
N ALA A 188 19.60 0.87 4.65
CA ALA A 188 19.82 1.50 5.94
C ALA A 188 21.25 2.04 6.07
N ALA A 189 22.26 1.25 5.68
CA ALA A 189 23.66 1.67 5.73
C ALA A 189 23.94 2.90 4.86
N ILE A 190 23.35 2.98 3.67
CA ILE A 190 23.46 4.15 2.79
C ILE A 190 22.76 5.35 3.42
N CYS A 191 21.51 5.21 3.87
CA CYS A 191 20.75 6.31 4.49
C CYS A 191 21.46 6.85 5.75
N LEU A 192 21.98 5.99 6.60
CA LEU A 192 22.74 6.38 7.80
C LEU A 192 24.00 7.16 7.44
N ARG A 193 24.79 6.66 6.48
CA ARG A 193 26.02 7.30 6.02
C ARG A 193 25.81 8.73 5.52
N HIS A 194 24.69 8.96 4.86
CA HIS A 194 24.36 10.25 4.23
C HIS A 194 23.31 11.05 4.99
N HIS A 195 22.95 10.65 6.20
CA HIS A 195 21.97 11.32 7.06
C HIS A 195 20.60 11.53 6.39
N VAL A 196 20.14 10.53 5.63
CA VAL A 196 18.84 10.51 4.97
C VAL A 196 17.79 9.91 5.91
N ILE A 197 16.69 10.62 6.13
CA ILE A 197 15.53 10.12 6.90
C ILE A 197 14.74 9.16 6.00
N VAL A 198 14.30 8.05 6.56
CA VAL A 198 13.50 7.03 5.85
C VAL A 198 12.03 7.13 6.29
N VAL A 199 11.12 7.30 5.34
CA VAL A 199 9.70 7.11 5.55
C VAL A 199 9.33 5.75 4.96
N ALA A 200 9.17 4.75 5.81
CA ALA A 200 8.84 3.39 5.40
C ALA A 200 7.32 3.23 5.34
N ASP A 201 6.78 3.19 4.12
CA ASP A 201 5.38 2.82 3.88
C ASP A 201 5.27 1.29 3.91
N GLU A 202 4.82 0.78 5.04
CA GLU A 202 4.68 -0.65 5.32
C GLU A 202 3.21 -1.09 5.34
N ILE A 203 2.30 -0.32 4.71
CA ILE A 203 0.85 -0.56 4.72
C ILE A 203 0.44 -1.95 4.17
N HIS A 204 1.31 -2.59 3.39
CA HIS A 204 1.11 -3.94 2.85
C HIS A 204 1.82 -5.04 3.65
N GLU A 205 2.33 -4.76 4.84
CA GLU A 205 3.16 -5.63 5.68
C GLU A 205 2.61 -7.04 5.91
N GLU A 206 1.28 -7.19 5.94
CA GLU A 206 0.59 -8.45 6.19
C GLU A 206 0.44 -9.33 4.93
N PHE A 207 0.59 -8.73 3.75
CA PHE A 207 0.41 -9.42 2.47
C PHE A 207 1.74 -9.90 1.93
N VAL A 208 2.25 -10.96 2.54
CA VAL A 208 3.45 -11.68 2.07
C VAL A 208 3.07 -13.11 1.70
N ARG A 209 3.60 -13.59 0.59
CA ARG A 209 3.32 -14.93 0.09
C ARG A 209 4.14 -15.98 0.84
N PRO A 210 3.73 -17.28 0.80
CA PRO A 210 4.49 -18.37 1.39
C PRO A 210 5.96 -18.36 0.94
N GLY A 211 6.88 -18.45 1.91
CA GLY A 211 8.33 -18.39 1.66
C GLY A 211 8.95 -17.00 1.82
N PHE A 212 8.13 -15.94 1.90
CA PHE A 212 8.58 -14.57 2.12
C PHE A 212 8.19 -14.07 3.51
N ARG A 213 8.88 -13.06 4.00
CA ARG A 213 8.62 -12.44 5.29
C ARG A 213 8.88 -10.95 5.22
N HIS A 214 7.87 -10.17 5.60
CA HIS A 214 8.06 -8.74 5.82
C HIS A 214 8.95 -8.49 7.06
N ILE A 215 9.86 -7.54 6.94
CA ILE A 215 10.75 -7.09 8.01
C ILE A 215 10.53 -5.59 8.15
N PRO A 216 9.99 -5.10 9.28
CA PRO A 216 9.87 -3.67 9.51
C PRO A 216 11.25 -3.01 9.45
N PHE A 217 11.39 -1.94 8.66
CA PHE A 217 12.69 -1.30 8.46
C PHE A 217 13.30 -0.80 9.78
N ALA A 218 12.47 -0.25 10.66
CA ALA A 218 12.89 0.17 11.99
C ALA A 218 13.36 -0.99 12.91
N SER A 219 13.04 -2.25 12.58
CA SER A 219 13.44 -3.42 13.36
C SER A 219 14.84 -3.93 13.02
N LEU A 220 15.50 -3.39 12.00
CA LEU A 220 16.83 -3.83 11.54
C LEU A 220 17.91 -3.59 12.60
N SER A 221 17.91 -2.39 13.19
CA SER A 221 18.84 -1.97 14.24
C SER A 221 18.31 -0.72 14.96
N ALA A 222 18.88 -0.37 16.11
CA ALA A 222 18.59 0.88 16.81
C ALA A 222 18.91 2.11 15.94
N ASP A 223 20.00 2.08 15.17
CA ASP A 223 20.38 3.16 14.27
C ASP A 223 19.37 3.33 13.12
N ALA A 224 18.90 2.22 12.53
CA ALA A 224 17.84 2.26 11.53
C ALA A 224 16.54 2.83 12.11
N ALA A 225 16.15 2.41 13.31
CA ALA A 225 14.97 2.95 13.99
C ALA A 225 15.08 4.47 14.22
N ALA A 226 16.27 4.97 14.56
CA ALA A 226 16.51 6.38 14.84
C ALA A 226 16.34 7.31 13.63
N ILE A 227 16.40 6.78 12.40
CA ILE A 227 16.20 7.55 11.16
C ILE A 227 14.85 7.27 10.48
N THR A 228 13.98 6.44 11.10
CA THR A 228 12.79 5.92 10.42
C THR A 228 11.50 6.48 10.96
N VAL A 229 10.59 6.80 10.04
CA VAL A 229 9.15 6.99 10.25
C VAL A 229 8.44 5.79 9.63
N THR A 230 7.98 4.85 10.45
CA THR A 230 7.25 3.67 9.97
C THR A 230 5.77 3.97 9.85
N CYS A 231 5.21 3.81 8.66
CA CYS A 231 3.81 4.08 8.36
C CYS A 231 3.05 2.75 8.18
N THR A 232 2.14 2.44 9.11
CA THR A 232 1.29 1.26 9.08
C THR A 232 -0.19 1.64 9.16
N SER A 233 -1.08 0.75 8.76
CA SER A 233 -2.52 1.00 8.85
C SER A 233 -3.33 -0.29 8.74
N PRO A 234 -4.48 -0.41 9.43
CA PRO A 234 -5.43 -1.50 9.21
C PRO A 234 -6.17 -1.40 7.87
N SER A 235 -5.98 -0.30 7.13
CA SER A 235 -6.71 0.01 5.90
C SER A 235 -6.62 -1.07 4.84
N LYS A 236 -5.42 -1.61 4.61
CA LYS A 236 -5.21 -2.70 3.65
C LYS A 236 -5.44 -4.05 4.29
N THR A 237 -4.91 -4.28 5.49
CA THR A 237 -5.00 -5.55 6.21
C THR A 237 -6.45 -6.01 6.41
N PHE A 238 -7.35 -5.10 6.77
CA PHE A 238 -8.73 -5.42 7.15
C PHE A 238 -9.79 -4.70 6.31
N ASN A 239 -9.39 -4.11 5.17
CA ASN A 239 -10.31 -3.37 4.28
C ASN A 239 -11.01 -2.17 4.96
N LEU A 240 -10.28 -1.36 5.71
CA LEU A 240 -10.80 -0.27 6.54
C LEU A 240 -10.38 1.13 6.06
N ALA A 241 -10.03 1.30 4.78
CA ALA A 241 -9.51 2.57 4.27
C ALA A 241 -10.46 3.75 4.52
N GLY A 242 -11.77 3.53 4.41
CA GLY A 242 -12.80 4.57 4.64
C GLY A 242 -12.91 5.02 6.10
N LEU A 243 -12.33 4.30 7.06
CA LEU A 243 -12.30 4.69 8.47
C LEU A 243 -11.19 5.70 8.81
N GLN A 244 -10.27 5.95 7.88
CA GLN A 244 -9.25 6.99 7.98
C GLN A 244 -8.45 6.93 9.28
N ILE A 245 -7.72 5.84 9.51
CA ILE A 245 -6.83 5.66 10.65
C ILE A 245 -5.53 4.99 10.23
N SER A 246 -4.40 5.53 10.68
CA SER A 246 -3.07 4.95 10.47
C SER A 246 -2.21 5.11 11.71
N ASN A 247 -1.35 4.12 11.92
CA ASN A 247 -0.44 4.04 13.06
C ASN A 247 0.97 4.35 12.58
N ILE A 248 1.53 5.45 13.04
CA ILE A 248 2.86 5.91 12.66
C ILE A 248 3.78 5.72 13.86
N PHE A 249 4.89 5.01 13.68
CA PHE A 249 5.86 4.78 14.74
C PHE A 249 7.15 5.53 14.44
N ILE A 250 7.62 6.33 15.40
CA ILE A 250 8.82 7.15 15.30
C ILE A 250 9.60 7.02 16.60
N SER A 251 10.69 6.25 16.59
CA SER A 251 11.45 5.94 17.82
C SER A 251 12.28 7.14 18.30
N ASP A 252 12.91 7.89 17.38
CA ASP A 252 13.67 9.07 17.74
C ASP A 252 12.78 10.21 18.23
N GLU A 253 13.04 10.72 19.44
CA GLU A 253 12.24 11.76 20.08
C GLU A 253 12.27 13.08 19.30
N SER A 254 13.39 13.46 18.71
CA SER A 254 13.53 14.69 17.95
C SER A 254 12.74 14.64 16.64
N LEU A 255 12.83 13.51 15.91
CA LEU A 255 12.02 13.29 14.72
C LEU A 255 10.53 13.27 15.08
N ARG A 256 10.15 12.56 16.14
CA ARG A 256 8.76 12.47 16.60
C ARG A 256 8.20 13.83 17.01
N ARG A 257 8.96 14.67 17.69
CA ARG A 257 8.55 16.04 18.04
C ARG A 257 8.31 16.87 16.78
N ARG A 258 9.25 16.90 15.84
CA ARG A 258 9.10 17.63 14.57
C ARG A 258 7.89 17.16 13.77
N PHE A 259 7.65 15.84 13.73
CA PHE A 259 6.47 15.28 13.07
C PHE A 259 5.16 15.76 13.73
N LYS A 260 5.08 15.71 15.07
CA LYS A 260 3.92 16.17 15.83
C LYS A 260 3.68 17.69 15.68
N GLU A 261 4.73 18.49 15.66
CA GLU A 261 4.65 19.93 15.40
C GLU A 261 4.07 20.21 14.01
N GLU A 262 4.52 19.48 12.97
CA GLU A 262 4.01 19.64 11.62
C GLU A 262 2.58 19.10 11.49
N LEU A 263 2.25 18.00 12.17
CA LEU A 263 0.91 17.45 12.23
C LEU A 263 -0.07 18.46 12.82
N SER A 264 0.27 19.07 13.96
CA SER A 264 -0.55 20.08 14.63
C SER A 264 -0.82 21.31 13.74
N ARG A 265 0.14 21.69 12.88
CA ARG A 265 -0.07 22.80 11.91
C ARG A 265 -1.17 22.50 10.88
N THR A 266 -1.53 21.23 10.68
CA THR A 266 -2.64 20.84 9.81
C THR A 266 -4.01 21.00 10.49
N GLY A 267 -4.04 21.24 11.81
CA GLY A 267 -5.25 21.25 12.63
C GLY A 267 -5.78 19.86 12.96
N TYR A 268 -5.01 18.79 12.68
CA TYR A 268 -5.38 17.42 13.04
C TYR A 268 -4.80 17.07 14.41
N ASP A 269 -5.67 16.93 15.41
CA ASP A 269 -5.30 16.58 16.80
C ASP A 269 -5.98 15.30 17.29
N GLU A 270 -7.25 15.08 16.94
CA GLU A 270 -8.02 13.94 17.42
C GLU A 270 -8.37 12.95 16.29
N PRO A 271 -8.16 11.66 16.53
CA PRO A 271 -8.50 10.64 15.55
C PRO A 271 -10.01 10.42 15.46
N ASN A 272 -10.44 9.91 14.30
CA ASN A 272 -11.81 9.47 14.05
C ASN A 272 -12.25 8.41 15.07
N THR A 273 -13.36 8.68 15.77
CA THR A 273 -13.92 7.78 16.80
C THR A 273 -14.22 6.38 16.27
N LEU A 274 -14.83 6.27 15.08
CA LEU A 274 -15.14 4.97 14.47
C LEU A 274 -13.86 4.30 13.94
N GLY A 275 -12.91 5.10 13.46
CA GLY A 275 -11.60 4.61 13.04
C GLY A 275 -10.86 3.90 14.17
N LEU A 276 -10.79 4.51 15.37
CA LEU A 276 -10.17 3.86 16.54
C LEU A 276 -10.91 2.59 16.97
N ALA A 277 -12.24 2.62 17.04
CA ALA A 277 -13.04 1.49 17.44
C ALA A 277 -12.86 0.29 16.46
N GLY A 278 -12.96 0.57 15.16
CA GLY A 278 -12.78 -0.45 14.13
C GLY A 278 -11.36 -1.01 14.07
N ALA A 279 -10.34 -0.13 14.14
CA ALA A 279 -8.94 -0.55 14.12
C ALA A 279 -8.59 -1.41 15.35
N LYS A 280 -9.05 -1.02 16.55
CA LYS A 280 -8.83 -1.81 17.76
C LYS A 280 -9.40 -3.23 17.60
N ALA A 281 -10.67 -3.34 17.22
CA ALA A 281 -11.33 -4.63 17.02
C ALA A 281 -10.66 -5.47 15.93
N ALA A 282 -10.16 -4.83 14.87
CA ALA A 282 -9.45 -5.48 13.78
C ALA A 282 -8.13 -6.13 14.25
N TYR A 283 -7.28 -5.39 14.93
CA TYR A 283 -6.02 -5.93 15.46
C TYR A 283 -6.22 -6.93 16.59
N GLU A 284 -7.24 -6.74 17.44
CA GLU A 284 -7.52 -7.62 18.57
C GLU A 284 -8.11 -8.97 18.13
N HIS A 285 -8.97 -8.98 17.13
CA HIS A 285 -9.77 -10.15 16.76
C HIS A 285 -9.69 -10.55 15.28
N GLY A 286 -9.01 -9.78 14.43
CA GLY A 286 -9.02 -9.99 12.97
C GLY A 286 -8.05 -11.06 12.47
N ALA A 287 -7.15 -11.60 13.30
CA ALA A 287 -6.13 -12.54 12.86
C ALA A 287 -6.70 -13.81 12.16
N PRO A 288 -7.80 -14.44 12.63
CA PRO A 288 -8.39 -15.57 11.92
C PRO A 288 -8.93 -15.19 10.53
N TRP A 289 -9.59 -14.04 10.41
CA TRP A 289 -10.09 -13.53 9.15
C TRP A 289 -8.94 -13.25 8.16
N LEU A 290 -7.87 -12.63 8.63
CA LEU A 290 -6.69 -12.35 7.81
C LEU A 290 -6.05 -13.66 7.30
N LYS A 291 -5.96 -14.69 8.14
CA LYS A 291 -5.42 -15.99 7.74
C LYS A 291 -6.21 -16.62 6.58
N GLU A 292 -7.54 -16.59 6.66
CA GLU A 292 -8.39 -17.11 5.58
C GLU A 292 -8.33 -16.22 4.33
N LEU A 293 -8.27 -14.89 4.51
CA LEU A 293 -8.09 -13.95 3.40
C LEU A 293 -6.80 -14.21 2.62
N LEU A 294 -5.68 -14.38 3.32
CA LEU A 294 -4.38 -14.64 2.68
C LEU A 294 -4.42 -15.94 1.87
N ALA A 295 -5.06 -16.98 2.38
CA ALA A 295 -5.25 -18.23 1.64
C ALA A 295 -6.11 -18.02 0.38
N TYR A 296 -7.22 -17.29 0.50
CA TYR A 296 -8.09 -16.99 -0.64
C TYR A 296 -7.40 -16.14 -1.72
N ILE A 297 -6.60 -15.15 -1.32
CA ILE A 297 -5.81 -14.34 -2.25
C ILE A 297 -4.76 -15.21 -2.97
N GLU A 298 -4.11 -16.13 -2.26
CA GLU A 298 -3.15 -17.07 -2.87
C GLU A 298 -3.82 -17.97 -3.92
N GLU A 299 -5.03 -18.45 -3.63
CA GLU A 299 -5.82 -19.22 -4.58
C GLU A 299 -6.24 -18.37 -5.80
N ASN A 300 -6.62 -17.09 -5.59
CA ASN A 300 -6.92 -16.16 -6.68
C ASN A 300 -5.69 -15.90 -7.55
N TYR A 301 -4.53 -15.78 -6.93
CA TYR A 301 -3.27 -15.64 -7.66
C TYR A 301 -2.95 -16.88 -8.49
N ALA A 302 -3.00 -18.08 -7.90
CA ALA A 302 -2.74 -19.34 -8.60
C ALA A 302 -3.67 -19.50 -9.81
N PHE A 303 -4.97 -19.27 -9.60
CA PHE A 303 -5.97 -19.28 -10.67
C PHE A 303 -5.63 -18.29 -11.79
N THR A 304 -5.27 -17.04 -11.44
CA THR A 304 -4.91 -16.02 -12.43
C THR A 304 -3.69 -16.45 -13.25
N LYS A 305 -2.66 -16.96 -12.58
CA LYS A 305 -1.43 -17.43 -13.23
C LYS A 305 -1.71 -18.54 -14.24
N GLU A 306 -2.49 -19.54 -13.84
CA GLU A 306 -2.90 -20.64 -14.71
C GLU A 306 -3.74 -20.15 -15.89
N TYR A 307 -4.69 -19.26 -15.63
CA TYR A 307 -5.56 -18.69 -16.65
C TYR A 307 -4.77 -17.89 -17.69
N LEU A 308 -3.87 -17.02 -17.27
CA LEU A 308 -3.01 -16.25 -18.17
C LEU A 308 -2.11 -17.17 -19.01
N ALA A 309 -1.51 -18.18 -18.41
CA ALA A 309 -0.67 -19.12 -19.13
C ALA A 309 -1.43 -19.90 -20.20
N ALA A 310 -2.68 -20.28 -19.92
CA ALA A 310 -3.51 -21.07 -20.83
C ALA A 310 -4.15 -20.23 -21.96
N HIS A 311 -4.59 -19.00 -21.65
CA HIS A 311 -5.43 -18.22 -22.57
C HIS A 311 -4.74 -16.94 -23.10
N LEU A 312 -3.74 -16.42 -22.40
CA LEU A 312 -3.07 -15.14 -22.69
C LEU A 312 -1.55 -15.24 -22.54
N PRO A 313 -0.87 -16.18 -23.20
CA PRO A 313 0.56 -16.47 -22.98
C PRO A 313 1.49 -15.31 -23.33
N LYS A 314 1.02 -14.28 -24.03
CA LYS A 314 1.77 -13.05 -24.30
C LYS A 314 1.80 -12.10 -23.12
N ILE A 315 0.83 -12.17 -22.20
CA ILE A 315 0.83 -11.39 -20.96
C ILE A 315 1.74 -12.10 -19.97
N LYS A 316 2.81 -11.44 -19.55
CA LYS A 316 3.71 -12.01 -18.54
C LYS A 316 3.37 -11.47 -17.17
N LEU A 317 3.00 -12.36 -16.27
CA LEU A 317 2.78 -12.05 -14.88
C LEU A 317 4.13 -11.95 -14.17
N ILE A 318 4.40 -10.78 -13.57
CA ILE A 318 5.55 -10.64 -12.67
C ILE A 318 5.21 -11.38 -11.38
N GLU A 319 6.07 -12.32 -10.99
CA GLU A 319 5.86 -13.14 -9.78
C GLU A 319 5.88 -12.25 -8.53
N PRO A 320 4.74 -12.02 -7.87
CA PRO A 320 4.72 -11.20 -6.66
C PRO A 320 5.24 -12.02 -5.47
N GLU A 321 6.01 -11.40 -4.63
CA GLU A 321 6.45 -11.91 -3.33
C GLU A 321 5.49 -11.45 -2.22
N GLY A 322 4.76 -10.37 -2.48
CA GLY A 322 3.77 -9.77 -1.57
C GLY A 322 2.74 -8.91 -2.29
N THR A 323 1.87 -8.30 -1.51
CA THR A 323 0.65 -7.59 -1.88
C THR A 323 -0.43 -8.51 -2.46
N TYR A 324 -1.62 -7.95 -2.67
CA TYR A 324 -2.72 -8.61 -3.43
C TYR A 324 -2.93 -7.95 -4.79
N LEU A 325 -1.91 -7.21 -5.24
CA LEU A 325 -1.88 -6.49 -6.50
C LEU A 325 -0.88 -7.20 -7.41
N ILE A 326 -1.31 -7.55 -8.62
CA ILE A 326 -0.44 -8.16 -9.61
C ILE A 326 -0.01 -7.15 -10.66
N TRP A 327 1.22 -7.32 -11.13
CA TRP A 327 1.85 -6.51 -12.14
C TRP A 327 2.04 -7.33 -13.40
N MET A 328 1.41 -6.92 -14.51
CA MET A 328 1.33 -7.68 -15.75
C MET A 328 2.01 -6.91 -16.88
N ASP A 329 2.92 -7.56 -17.58
CA ASP A 329 3.64 -7.04 -18.75
C ASP A 329 2.90 -7.40 -20.05
N PHE A 330 2.46 -6.39 -20.77
CA PHE A 330 1.78 -6.47 -22.07
C PHE A 330 2.70 -6.10 -23.24
N SER A 331 3.97 -5.87 -23.02
CA SER A 331 4.92 -5.37 -24.03
C SER A 331 4.98 -6.23 -25.30
N ALA A 332 4.71 -7.55 -25.17
CA ALA A 332 4.67 -8.48 -26.30
C ALA A 332 3.56 -8.19 -27.34
N TYR A 333 2.60 -7.31 -27.02
CA TYR A 333 1.58 -6.87 -27.99
C TYR A 333 2.03 -5.70 -28.87
N GLY A 334 3.14 -5.05 -28.52
CA GLY A 334 3.70 -3.93 -29.31
C GLY A 334 2.81 -2.70 -29.36
N LEU A 335 1.91 -2.53 -28.41
CA LEU A 335 1.00 -1.39 -28.30
C LEU A 335 1.70 -0.25 -27.56
N SER A 336 1.39 0.99 -27.93
CA SER A 336 1.69 2.15 -27.09
C SER A 336 0.87 2.11 -25.81
N ASP A 337 1.31 2.83 -24.76
CA ASP A 337 0.59 2.89 -23.48
C ASP A 337 -0.87 3.36 -23.67
N LYS A 338 -1.08 4.34 -24.56
CA LYS A 338 -2.43 4.83 -24.88
C LYS A 338 -3.30 3.74 -25.51
N GLU A 339 -2.79 3.05 -26.54
CA GLU A 339 -3.51 1.96 -27.21
C GLU A 339 -3.80 0.81 -26.25
N LEU A 340 -2.84 0.44 -25.39
CA LEU A 340 -3.02 -0.58 -24.35
C LEU A 340 -4.14 -0.20 -23.41
N ASN A 341 -4.12 1.03 -22.88
CA ASN A 341 -5.12 1.50 -21.92
C ASN A 341 -6.51 1.60 -22.58
N GLU A 342 -6.63 2.13 -23.80
CA GLU A 342 -7.89 2.17 -24.55
C GLU A 342 -8.45 0.76 -24.78
N LYS A 343 -7.59 -0.19 -25.14
CA LYS A 343 -7.98 -1.59 -25.36
C LYS A 343 -8.47 -2.27 -24.08
N VAL A 344 -7.79 -2.04 -22.97
CA VAL A 344 -8.20 -2.53 -21.63
C VAL A 344 -9.56 -1.96 -21.26
N ILE A 345 -9.77 -0.66 -21.44
CA ILE A 345 -11.01 0.02 -21.03
C ILE A 345 -12.17 -0.32 -21.96
N HIS A 346 -12.00 -0.18 -23.27
CA HIS A 346 -13.12 -0.22 -24.22
C HIS A 346 -13.36 -1.58 -24.84
N GLU A 347 -12.34 -2.41 -25.04
CA GLU A 347 -12.52 -3.74 -25.61
C GLU A 347 -12.65 -4.81 -24.52
N ALA A 348 -11.81 -4.76 -23.46
CA ALA A 348 -11.95 -5.66 -22.32
C ALA A 348 -12.99 -5.20 -21.30
N ASN A 349 -13.47 -3.97 -21.37
CA ASN A 349 -14.37 -3.35 -20.38
C ASN A 349 -13.88 -3.50 -18.93
N LEU A 350 -12.57 -3.26 -18.73
CA LEU A 350 -11.90 -3.34 -17.44
C LEU A 350 -11.28 -2.00 -17.06
N TRP A 351 -11.32 -1.69 -15.78
CA TRP A 351 -10.58 -0.58 -15.22
C TRP A 351 -9.44 -1.11 -14.36
N LEU A 352 -8.26 -1.17 -14.94
CA LEU A 352 -6.99 -1.48 -14.28
C LEU A 352 -6.24 -0.18 -13.95
N ASP A 353 -5.15 -0.25 -13.21
CA ASP A 353 -4.22 0.87 -13.12
C ASP A 353 -3.19 0.77 -14.24
N ASP A 354 -3.15 1.82 -15.07
CA ASP A 354 -2.21 1.95 -16.17
C ASP A 354 -0.78 2.13 -15.67
N GLY A 355 0.14 1.37 -16.25
CA GLY A 355 1.53 1.32 -15.78
C GLY A 355 2.26 2.64 -15.71
N PRO A 356 2.15 3.55 -16.71
CA PRO A 356 2.81 4.86 -16.68
C PRO A 356 2.52 5.72 -15.45
N ILE A 357 1.39 5.55 -14.76
CA ILE A 357 1.09 6.33 -13.56
C ILE A 357 2.07 6.04 -12.41
N PHE A 358 2.70 4.86 -12.41
CA PHE A 358 3.68 4.45 -11.40
C PHE A 358 5.09 5.00 -11.66
N GLY A 359 5.28 5.69 -12.81
CA GLY A 359 6.53 6.34 -13.18
C GLY A 359 7.44 5.50 -14.08
N ALA A 360 8.74 5.73 -13.97
CA ALA A 360 9.72 5.06 -14.81
C ALA A 360 9.62 3.54 -14.72
N GLY A 361 9.67 2.86 -15.88
CA GLY A 361 9.54 1.41 -15.98
C GLY A 361 8.10 0.88 -15.91
N GLY A 362 7.09 1.76 -15.92
CA GLY A 362 5.67 1.36 -15.97
C GLY A 362 5.09 1.19 -17.38
N SER A 363 5.75 1.70 -18.41
CA SER A 363 5.27 1.59 -19.81
C SER A 363 5.09 0.13 -20.23
N GLY A 364 3.96 -0.16 -20.86
CA GLY A 364 3.59 -1.51 -21.30
C GLY A 364 3.04 -2.43 -20.19
N PHE A 365 2.89 -1.93 -18.97
CA PHE A 365 2.37 -2.70 -17.84
C PHE A 365 0.96 -2.28 -17.43
N GLN A 366 0.27 -3.18 -16.73
CA GLN A 366 -1.02 -2.93 -16.07
C GLN A 366 -1.01 -3.57 -14.68
N ARG A 367 -1.60 -2.90 -13.67
CA ARG A 367 -1.77 -3.44 -12.33
C ARG A 367 -3.21 -3.86 -12.08
N MET A 368 -3.42 -5.09 -11.57
CA MET A 368 -4.72 -5.63 -11.25
C MET A 368 -4.82 -6.02 -9.77
N ASN A 369 -5.94 -5.72 -9.13
CA ASN A 369 -6.26 -6.10 -7.75
C ASN A 369 -6.93 -7.48 -7.73
N LEU A 370 -6.40 -8.44 -6.97
CA LEU A 370 -6.94 -9.80 -6.82
C LEU A 370 -7.86 -9.98 -5.61
N ALA A 371 -8.02 -8.95 -4.76
CA ALA A 371 -8.84 -9.02 -3.56
C ALA A 371 -10.34 -8.81 -3.88
N CYS A 372 -10.89 -9.73 -4.65
CA CYS A 372 -12.30 -9.79 -5.05
C CYS A 372 -12.79 -11.26 -5.08
N PRO A 373 -14.12 -11.50 -5.08
CA PRO A 373 -14.69 -12.84 -5.24
C PRO A 373 -14.17 -13.54 -6.50
N ARG A 374 -13.97 -14.86 -6.43
CA ARG A 374 -13.47 -15.66 -7.56
C ARG A 374 -14.27 -15.49 -8.83
N SER A 375 -15.59 -15.41 -8.74
CA SER A 375 -16.47 -15.20 -9.89
C SER A 375 -16.24 -13.84 -10.58
N THR A 376 -15.98 -12.78 -9.81
CA THR A 376 -15.60 -11.47 -10.33
C THR A 376 -14.27 -11.53 -11.07
N LEU A 377 -13.27 -12.20 -10.47
CA LEU A 377 -11.97 -12.40 -11.09
C LEU A 377 -12.05 -13.20 -12.40
N GLN A 378 -12.84 -14.29 -12.42
CA GLN A 378 -13.10 -15.10 -13.62
C GLN A 378 -13.70 -14.24 -14.75
N THR A 379 -14.68 -13.40 -14.43
CA THR A 379 -15.28 -12.45 -15.38
C THR A 379 -14.23 -11.49 -15.94
N GLY A 380 -13.42 -10.89 -15.09
CA GLY A 380 -12.35 -9.96 -15.52
C GLY A 380 -11.33 -10.62 -16.44
N LEU A 381 -10.87 -11.83 -16.09
CA LEU A 381 -9.92 -12.58 -16.91
C LEU A 381 -10.52 -13.02 -18.25
N ALA A 382 -11.81 -13.38 -18.28
CA ALA A 382 -12.51 -13.70 -19.53
C ALA A 382 -12.64 -12.47 -20.45
N HIS A 383 -12.86 -11.29 -19.87
CA HIS A 383 -12.85 -10.01 -20.61
C HIS A 383 -11.47 -9.73 -21.22
N LEU A 384 -10.38 -9.93 -20.45
CA LEU A 384 -9.02 -9.83 -20.99
C LEU A 384 -8.78 -10.82 -22.13
N ALA A 385 -9.20 -12.08 -21.98
CA ALA A 385 -9.03 -13.09 -23.01
C ALA A 385 -9.79 -12.75 -24.31
N LYS A 386 -10.97 -12.16 -24.19
CA LYS A 386 -11.74 -11.69 -25.35
C LYS A 386 -11.04 -10.56 -26.11
N ALA A 387 -10.35 -9.66 -25.41
CA ALA A 387 -9.71 -8.50 -26.02
C ALA A 387 -8.28 -8.79 -26.53
N PHE A 388 -7.55 -9.68 -25.90
CA PHE A 388 -6.12 -9.91 -26.13
C PHE A 388 -5.76 -11.33 -26.57
N GLY A 389 -6.73 -12.24 -26.60
CA GLY A 389 -6.54 -13.64 -27.03
C GLY A 389 -6.49 -13.84 -28.53
#